data_b0644c6d5bea887666e509604492d2ce
#
_entry.id   b0644c6d5bea887666e509604492d2ce
#
_cell.length_a   1.000
_cell.length_b   1.000
_cell.length_c   1.000
_cell.angle_alpha   90.00
_cell.angle_beta   90.00
_cell.angle_gamma   90.00
#
_symmetry.space_group_name_H-M   'P 1'
#
loop_
_entity.id
_entity.type
_entity.pdbx_description
1 polymer ?
#
loop_
_entity_poly.entity_id
_entity_poly.type
_entity_poly.pdbx_seq_one_letter_code
_entity_poly.pdbx_strand_id
1 'polypeptide(L)'
;HILIGEGKCHSDHADFWVGYDATLKSSPILVYGIFIFGLFLTGILLHSHQHQGSASFGMSVFNLGNAIMGSGILGLSYAMANTGIALFVILLVAVSIFSLYSVHLLLKTANEGGSLVYEQLGYKAFGMPGKLAASISITMQNIGAMSSYLFIVKYELPIVIQAFMGANNGEWYMNGDYLVILVSIVIILPLSLLKNLGYLGYTSGFSLLCMVFFLIVVIYKKFQIPCPYTVMLLNETVSKIQNISSGSINTTAVDYNEDVCTPKYFVFNSQTVYAVPILTFAFVCHPAILPMYEELKDRSRRKMQGVANVSFLAMFIMYLLAALFGYLTFNVHVEPELLHTYSKVFKADVVLLIVRLAVLTAVTLTVPVVLFPIRTSVNQLLCASKDFSWIRHTIITIGLLASTNLLVIFVPTIRDIFGFIGASAAAMLIFILPSAFYIKLVKKEPMKSVQKIGVMSFPSPFGSIPLICLWVLRCLLCQA
;
A
#
# COMPACT_ATOMS: atom_id res chain seq x y z
N HIS A 1 -76.63 -9.31 -10.98
CA HIS A 1 -75.54 -10.06 -10.39
C HIS A 1 -74.18 -9.39 -10.73
N ILE A 2 -73.70 -8.64 -9.77
CA ILE A 2 -72.44 -7.90 -9.78
C ILE A 2 -71.51 -8.66 -8.88
N LEU A 3 -70.35 -9.05 -9.37
CA LEU A 3 -69.25 -9.55 -8.57
C LEU A 3 -68.08 -8.51 -8.59
N ILE A 4 -67.78 -7.99 -7.43
CA ILE A 4 -66.75 -7.08 -7.13
C ILE A 4 -65.43 -7.92 -7.04
N GLY A 5 -64.44 -7.59 -7.85
CA GLY A 5 -63.08 -8.18 -7.77
C GLY A 5 -62.15 -7.30 -6.92
N GLU A 6 -61.69 -7.83 -5.82
CA GLU A 6 -60.65 -7.21 -4.97
C GLU A 6 -59.30 -7.23 -5.68
N GLY A 7 -58.75 -6.07 -5.93
CA GLY A 7 -57.38 -5.91 -6.40
C GLY A 7 -56.39 -6.02 -5.24
N LYS A 8 -55.64 -7.11 -5.17
CA LYS A 8 -54.47 -7.23 -4.29
C LYS A 8 -53.29 -6.43 -4.88
N CYS A 9 -52.91 -5.39 -4.19
CA CYS A 9 -51.63 -4.74 -4.38
C CYS A 9 -50.52 -5.69 -3.87
N HIS A 10 -49.79 -6.31 -4.77
CA HIS A 10 -48.59 -7.09 -4.44
C HIS A 10 -47.43 -6.13 -4.27
N SER A 11 -46.79 -6.21 -3.11
CA SER A 11 -45.60 -5.48 -2.77
C SER A 11 -44.38 -6.18 -3.36
N ASP A 12 -43.94 -5.78 -4.55
CA ASP A 12 -42.77 -6.34 -5.24
C ASP A 12 -41.40 -5.97 -4.60
N HIS A 13 -41.42 -5.32 -3.44
CA HIS A 13 -40.20 -4.93 -2.73
C HIS A 13 -39.65 -5.97 -1.74
N ALA A 14 -40.41 -6.97 -1.32
CA ALA A 14 -40.00 -7.99 -0.39
C ALA A 14 -39.20 -9.13 -1.09
N ASP A 15 -39.61 -9.47 -2.30
CA ASP A 15 -39.01 -10.60 -3.04
C ASP A 15 -37.61 -10.30 -3.60
N PHE A 16 -37.26 -9.02 -3.83
CA PHE A 16 -35.94 -8.62 -4.28
C PHE A 16 -34.84 -8.84 -3.21
N TRP A 17 -35.18 -8.67 -1.92
CA TRP A 17 -34.24 -8.87 -0.82
C TRP A 17 -34.02 -10.34 -0.44
N VAL A 18 -35.06 -11.18 -0.58
CA VAL A 18 -34.96 -12.62 -0.30
C VAL A 18 -34.15 -13.34 -1.36
N GLY A 19 -34.18 -12.91 -2.62
CA GLY A 19 -33.35 -13.44 -3.70
C GLY A 19 -31.85 -13.13 -3.55
N TYR A 20 -31.53 -11.97 -2.94
CA TYR A 20 -30.14 -11.53 -2.77
C TYR A 20 -29.38 -12.34 -1.69
N ASP A 21 -30.06 -12.70 -0.61
CA ASP A 21 -29.47 -13.47 0.50
C ASP A 21 -29.22 -14.94 0.10
N ALA A 22 -30.05 -15.52 -0.76
CA ALA A 22 -29.91 -16.88 -1.26
C ALA A 22 -28.76 -17.02 -2.29
N THR A 23 -28.50 -15.99 -3.11
CA THR A 23 -27.41 -16.01 -4.11
C THR A 23 -26.03 -15.84 -3.49
N LEU A 24 -25.92 -15.14 -2.36
CA LEU A 24 -24.65 -15.01 -1.63
C LEU A 24 -24.27 -16.29 -0.87
N LYS A 25 -25.24 -17.03 -0.34
CA LYS A 25 -25.00 -18.30 0.40
C LYS A 25 -24.63 -19.48 -0.51
N SER A 26 -24.92 -19.41 -1.80
CA SER A 26 -24.72 -20.51 -2.75
C SER A 26 -23.80 -20.17 -3.92
N SER A 27 -23.08 -19.02 -3.88
CA SER A 27 -22.23 -18.61 -4.98
C SER A 27 -21.00 -19.53 -5.11
N PRO A 28 -20.93 -20.37 -6.15
CA PRO A 28 -19.77 -21.25 -6.39
C PRO A 28 -18.47 -20.46 -6.52
N ILE A 29 -18.53 -19.19 -6.90
CA ILE A 29 -17.37 -18.28 -7.03
C ILE A 29 -16.62 -18.16 -5.70
N LEU A 30 -17.30 -18.19 -4.56
CA LEU A 30 -16.69 -18.09 -3.24
C LEU A 30 -15.95 -19.35 -2.85
N VAL A 31 -16.58 -20.49 -3.07
CA VAL A 31 -16.00 -21.80 -2.85
C VAL A 31 -14.79 -21.99 -3.77
N TYR A 32 -14.90 -21.57 -5.04
CA TYR A 32 -13.79 -21.54 -5.98
C TYR A 32 -12.69 -20.57 -5.55
N GLY A 33 -13.01 -19.38 -5.05
CA GLY A 33 -12.03 -18.42 -4.53
C GLY A 33 -11.23 -18.96 -3.35
N ILE A 34 -11.90 -19.54 -2.35
CA ILE A 34 -11.26 -20.20 -1.18
C ILE A 34 -10.49 -21.44 -1.62
N PHE A 35 -11.03 -22.23 -2.55
CA PHE A 35 -10.38 -23.43 -3.07
C PHE A 35 -9.13 -23.10 -3.90
N ILE A 36 -9.19 -22.07 -4.78
CA ILE A 36 -8.05 -21.56 -5.54
C ILE A 36 -7.00 -20.98 -4.58
N PHE A 37 -7.42 -20.26 -3.55
CA PHE A 37 -6.51 -19.76 -2.50
C PHE A 37 -5.84 -20.90 -1.73
N GLY A 38 -6.59 -21.94 -1.35
CA GLY A 38 -6.06 -23.15 -0.71
C GLY A 38 -5.12 -23.93 -1.62
N LEU A 39 -5.46 -24.12 -2.90
CA LEU A 39 -4.60 -24.75 -3.90
C LEU A 39 -3.32 -23.94 -4.18
N PHE A 40 -3.45 -22.59 -4.23
CA PHE A 40 -2.33 -21.68 -4.40
C PHE A 40 -1.36 -21.74 -3.20
N LEU A 41 -1.88 -21.73 -1.96
CA LEU A 41 -1.09 -21.94 -0.75
C LEU A 41 -0.41 -23.31 -0.73
N THR A 42 -1.12 -24.37 -1.12
CA THR A 42 -0.58 -25.73 -1.19
C THR A 42 0.48 -25.85 -2.29
N GLY A 43 0.25 -25.22 -3.45
CA GLY A 43 1.23 -25.14 -4.54
C GLY A 43 2.50 -24.39 -4.14
N ILE A 44 2.37 -23.30 -3.38
CA ILE A 44 3.51 -22.54 -2.81
C ILE A 44 4.33 -23.41 -1.86
N LEU A 45 3.67 -24.20 -0.98
CA LEU A 45 4.33 -25.05 0.00
C LEU A 45 5.05 -26.24 -0.66
N LEU A 46 4.55 -26.77 -1.77
CA LEU A 46 5.11 -27.93 -2.47
C LEU A 46 6.26 -27.58 -3.42
N HIS A 47 6.38 -26.32 -3.90
CA HIS A 47 7.37 -25.96 -4.93
C HIS A 47 8.61 -25.22 -4.37
N SER A 48 8.98 -25.43 -3.13
CA SER A 48 10.07 -24.75 -2.40
C SER A 48 11.50 -25.11 -2.83
N HIS A 49 11.74 -25.66 -4.01
CA HIS A 49 13.08 -25.99 -4.50
C HIS A 49 13.47 -25.11 -5.70
N GLN A 50 14.02 -23.90 -5.44
CA GLN A 50 14.66 -23.15 -6.50
C GLN A 50 16.00 -22.56 -6.06
N HIS A 51 17.04 -22.81 -6.87
CA HIS A 51 18.43 -22.40 -6.67
C HIS A 51 18.60 -20.86 -6.73
N GLN A 52 19.51 -20.33 -5.91
CA GLN A 52 19.98 -18.95 -5.97
C GLN A 52 20.51 -18.59 -7.37
N GLY A 53 20.15 -17.42 -7.90
CA GLY A 53 20.74 -16.85 -9.12
C GLY A 53 20.01 -17.17 -10.43
N SER A 54 18.71 -17.45 -10.41
CA SER A 54 17.94 -17.90 -11.59
C SER A 54 16.78 -16.95 -12.02
N ALA A 55 16.62 -15.77 -11.42
CA ALA A 55 15.54 -14.87 -11.77
C ALA A 55 15.70 -14.30 -13.19
N SER A 56 14.73 -14.55 -14.06
CA SER A 56 14.69 -13.98 -15.40
C SER A 56 14.43 -12.46 -15.35
N PHE A 57 14.69 -11.75 -16.45
CA PHE A 57 14.40 -10.32 -16.55
C PHE A 57 12.94 -10.00 -16.20
N GLY A 58 11.98 -10.73 -16.80
CA GLY A 58 10.55 -10.53 -16.55
C GLY A 58 10.17 -10.80 -15.09
N MET A 59 10.67 -11.88 -14.49
CA MET A 59 10.44 -12.19 -13.07
C MET A 59 10.98 -11.08 -12.15
N SER A 60 12.16 -10.54 -12.46
CA SER A 60 12.73 -9.41 -11.70
C SER A 60 11.92 -8.14 -11.84
N VAL A 61 11.31 -7.88 -13.02
CA VAL A 61 10.36 -6.77 -13.22
C VAL A 61 9.12 -6.94 -12.36
N PHE A 62 8.53 -8.14 -12.31
CA PHE A 62 7.38 -8.42 -11.46
C PHE A 62 7.71 -8.29 -9.97
N ASN A 63 8.85 -8.84 -9.53
CA ASN A 63 9.27 -8.75 -8.14
C ASN A 63 9.53 -7.30 -7.72
N LEU A 64 10.21 -6.52 -8.56
CA LEU A 64 10.46 -5.11 -8.29
C LEU A 64 9.17 -4.29 -8.35
N GLY A 65 8.30 -4.56 -9.34
CA GLY A 65 6.98 -3.95 -9.42
C GLY A 65 6.16 -4.18 -8.14
N ASN A 66 6.12 -5.40 -7.62
CA ASN A 66 5.43 -5.71 -6.37
C ASN A 66 6.10 -5.04 -5.15
N ALA A 67 7.44 -4.94 -5.13
CA ALA A 67 8.17 -4.24 -4.07
C ALA A 67 7.90 -2.72 -4.05
N ILE A 68 7.68 -2.10 -5.22
CA ILE A 68 7.29 -0.69 -5.33
C ILE A 68 5.82 -0.53 -4.93
N MET A 69 4.92 -1.37 -5.47
CA MET A 69 3.49 -1.15 -5.40
C MET A 69 2.93 -1.08 -3.98
N GLY A 70 3.31 -1.95 -3.07
CA GLY A 70 2.90 -1.91 -1.67
C GLY A 70 1.47 -1.40 -1.40
N SER A 71 1.21 -0.96 -0.17
CA SER A 71 -0.05 -0.30 0.24
C SER A 71 -0.15 1.16 -0.18
N GLY A 72 0.96 1.75 -0.64
CA GLY A 72 1.02 3.17 -1.01
C GLY A 72 0.00 3.59 -2.08
N ILE A 73 -0.34 2.69 -3.01
CA ILE A 73 -1.32 2.95 -4.08
C ILE A 73 -2.70 3.39 -3.53
N LEU A 74 -3.10 2.88 -2.37
CA LEU A 74 -4.41 3.20 -1.75
C LEU A 74 -4.48 4.63 -1.20
N GLY A 75 -3.32 5.24 -0.87
CA GLY A 75 -3.23 6.61 -0.38
C GLY A 75 -3.09 7.69 -1.47
N LEU A 76 -2.84 7.30 -2.72
CA LEU A 76 -2.52 8.27 -3.77
C LEU A 76 -3.73 9.14 -4.18
N SER A 77 -4.93 8.58 -4.19
CA SER A 77 -6.15 9.35 -4.47
C SER A 77 -6.40 10.43 -3.42
N TYR A 78 -6.09 10.13 -2.15
CA TYR A 78 -6.14 11.11 -1.06
C TYR A 78 -5.08 12.21 -1.24
N ALA A 79 -3.86 11.85 -1.64
CA ALA A 79 -2.84 12.83 -1.94
C ALA A 79 -3.26 13.76 -3.09
N MET A 80 -3.88 13.21 -4.16
CA MET A 80 -4.41 14.00 -5.28
C MET A 80 -5.57 14.91 -4.84
N ALA A 81 -6.48 14.44 -3.99
CA ALA A 81 -7.59 15.23 -3.47
C ALA A 81 -7.11 16.48 -2.69
N ASN A 82 -5.95 16.38 -2.03
CA ASN A 82 -5.38 17.46 -1.22
C ASN A 82 -4.33 18.31 -1.94
N THR A 83 -4.00 18.03 -3.19
CA THR A 83 -3.07 18.81 -4.03
C THR A 83 -3.71 19.33 -5.31
N GLY A 84 -4.77 18.67 -5.78
CA GLY A 84 -5.31 18.84 -7.12
C GLY A 84 -4.52 18.06 -8.18
N ILE A 85 -5.11 17.91 -9.36
CA ILE A 85 -4.57 17.07 -10.44
C ILE A 85 -3.20 17.53 -10.89
N ALA A 86 -3.04 18.83 -11.19
CA ALA A 86 -1.81 19.34 -11.81
C ALA A 86 -0.61 19.26 -10.84
N LEU A 87 -0.78 19.71 -9.60
CA LEU A 87 0.30 19.64 -8.61
C LEU A 87 0.65 18.19 -8.28
N PHE A 88 -0.34 17.30 -8.16
CA PHE A 88 -0.09 15.88 -7.92
C PHE A 88 0.74 15.25 -9.04
N VAL A 89 0.40 15.50 -10.31
CA VAL A 89 1.14 14.94 -11.46
C VAL A 89 2.58 15.44 -11.47
N ILE A 90 2.81 16.72 -11.20
CA ILE A 90 4.16 17.30 -11.10
C ILE A 90 4.96 16.59 -10.00
N LEU A 91 4.37 16.40 -8.80
CA LEU A 91 5.01 15.73 -7.68
C LEU A 91 5.27 14.25 -7.99
N LEU A 92 4.30 13.55 -8.59
CA LEU A 92 4.44 12.14 -8.97
C LEU A 92 5.58 11.93 -9.98
N VAL A 93 5.67 12.77 -11.01
CA VAL A 93 6.77 12.76 -12.00
C VAL A 93 8.10 13.04 -11.31
N ALA A 94 8.19 14.07 -10.48
CA ALA A 94 9.40 14.44 -9.79
C ALA A 94 9.90 13.30 -8.87
N VAL A 95 9.04 12.77 -7.99
CA VAL A 95 9.41 11.68 -7.07
C VAL A 95 9.80 10.41 -7.84
N SER A 96 9.09 10.06 -8.91
CA SER A 96 9.40 8.89 -9.74
C SER A 96 10.77 9.01 -10.40
N ILE A 97 11.08 10.15 -11.05
CA ILE A 97 12.39 10.40 -11.68
C ILE A 97 13.50 10.36 -10.65
N PHE A 98 13.32 11.01 -9.51
CA PHE A 98 14.33 11.05 -8.46
C PHE A 98 14.56 9.69 -7.82
N SER A 99 13.51 8.91 -7.56
CA SER A 99 13.64 7.54 -7.05
C SER A 99 14.38 6.65 -8.05
N LEU A 100 14.04 6.72 -9.34
CA LEU A 100 14.73 5.94 -10.39
C LEU A 100 16.21 6.34 -10.52
N TYR A 101 16.51 7.64 -10.44
CA TYR A 101 17.88 8.14 -10.46
C TYR A 101 18.65 7.67 -9.21
N SER A 102 18.02 7.66 -8.07
CA SER A 102 18.60 7.14 -6.83
C SER A 102 18.95 5.64 -6.91
N VAL A 103 18.08 4.83 -7.54
CA VAL A 103 18.38 3.42 -7.87
C VAL A 103 19.63 3.33 -8.76
N HIS A 104 19.75 4.20 -9.76
CA HIS A 104 20.96 4.26 -10.62
C HIS A 104 22.22 4.54 -9.80
N LEU A 105 22.17 5.52 -8.89
CA LEU A 105 23.29 5.84 -7.99
C LEU A 105 23.64 4.65 -7.08
N LEU A 106 22.64 3.98 -6.53
CA LEU A 106 22.81 2.83 -5.64
C LEU A 106 23.48 1.67 -6.38
N LEU A 107 23.05 1.33 -7.59
CA LEU A 107 23.66 0.28 -8.42
C LEU A 107 25.11 0.63 -8.79
N LYS A 108 25.39 1.89 -9.12
CA LYS A 108 26.74 2.36 -9.41
C LYS A 108 27.64 2.28 -8.17
N THR A 109 27.12 2.68 -7.03
CA THR A 109 27.82 2.63 -5.74
C THR A 109 28.10 1.19 -5.30
N ALA A 110 27.14 0.27 -5.49
CA ALA A 110 27.31 -1.15 -5.16
C ALA A 110 28.40 -1.80 -6.01
N ASN A 111 28.47 -1.45 -7.29
CA ASN A 111 29.48 -1.97 -8.21
C ASN A 111 30.89 -1.49 -7.86
N GLU A 112 31.09 -0.20 -7.58
CA GLU A 112 32.38 0.38 -7.19
C GLU A 112 32.75 0.04 -5.73
N GLY A 113 31.78 -0.01 -4.83
CA GLY A 113 31.94 -0.37 -3.42
C GLY A 113 32.14 -1.88 -3.19
N GLY A 114 31.86 -2.73 -4.20
CA GLY A 114 32.06 -4.19 -4.10
C GLY A 114 31.19 -4.83 -3.01
N SER A 115 29.95 -4.37 -2.79
CA SER A 115 29.01 -4.97 -1.85
C SER A 115 27.58 -4.85 -2.37
N LEU A 116 26.81 -5.94 -2.23
CA LEU A 116 25.39 -6.02 -2.60
C LEU A 116 24.45 -5.95 -1.38
N VAL A 117 25.00 -5.64 -0.22
CA VAL A 117 24.24 -5.44 1.02
C VAL A 117 24.21 -3.95 1.34
N TYR A 118 23.03 -3.39 1.47
CA TYR A 118 22.81 -1.94 1.65
C TYR A 118 23.50 -1.41 2.91
N GLU A 119 23.40 -2.11 4.03
CA GLU A 119 24.04 -1.77 5.30
C GLU A 119 25.58 -1.85 5.24
N GLN A 120 26.10 -2.79 4.44
CA GLN A 120 27.52 -2.92 4.21
C GLN A 120 28.08 -1.75 3.38
N LEU A 121 27.29 -1.23 2.41
CA LEU A 121 27.66 0.00 1.70
C LEU A 121 27.72 1.18 2.66
N GLY A 122 26.78 1.27 3.59
CA GLY A 122 26.78 2.26 4.66
C GLY A 122 28.05 2.16 5.51
N TYR A 123 28.44 0.96 5.89
CA TYR A 123 29.67 0.72 6.64
C TYR A 123 30.92 1.14 5.86
N LYS A 124 31.02 0.77 4.57
CA LYS A 124 32.17 1.14 3.71
C LYS A 124 32.24 2.65 3.49
N ALA A 125 31.11 3.36 3.48
CA ALA A 125 31.08 4.80 3.27
C ALA A 125 31.42 5.60 4.53
N PHE A 126 30.83 5.26 5.67
CA PHE A 126 30.87 6.06 6.90
C PHE A 126 31.15 5.25 8.18
N GLY A 127 31.56 3.99 8.06
CA GLY A 127 31.81 3.11 9.20
C GLY A 127 30.51 2.71 9.93
N MET A 128 30.58 2.53 11.24
CA MET A 128 29.45 2.12 12.07
C MET A 128 28.26 3.08 12.01
N PRO A 129 28.40 4.42 12.03
CA PRO A 129 27.28 5.34 11.87
C PRO A 129 26.52 5.15 10.56
N GLY A 130 27.23 4.92 9.45
CA GLY A 130 26.61 4.67 8.14
C GLY A 130 25.84 3.35 8.10
N LYS A 131 26.41 2.29 8.70
CA LYS A 131 25.72 0.99 8.85
C LYS A 131 24.45 1.14 9.67
N LEU A 132 24.53 1.83 10.80
CA LEU A 132 23.40 2.02 11.71
C LEU A 132 22.28 2.85 11.05
N ALA A 133 22.61 3.95 10.37
CA ALA A 133 21.65 4.77 9.64
C ALA A 133 20.90 3.97 8.58
N ALA A 134 21.62 3.15 7.79
CA ALA A 134 21.01 2.28 6.80
C ALA A 134 20.07 1.23 7.44
N SER A 135 20.54 0.52 8.46
CA SER A 135 19.77 -0.52 9.15
C SER A 135 18.52 0.03 9.83
N ILE A 136 18.60 1.18 10.49
CA ILE A 136 17.45 1.83 11.13
C ILE A 136 16.44 2.27 10.07
N SER A 137 16.88 2.91 8.98
CA SER A 137 16.01 3.36 7.91
C SER A 137 15.28 2.19 7.23
N ILE A 138 15.97 1.08 6.95
CA ILE A 138 15.37 -0.13 6.37
C ILE A 138 14.34 -0.73 7.35
N THR A 139 14.70 -0.84 8.62
CA THR A 139 13.82 -1.40 9.65
C THR A 139 12.56 -0.56 9.82
N MET A 140 12.69 0.77 9.96
CA MET A 140 11.56 1.68 10.08
C MET A 140 10.65 1.65 8.85
N GLN A 141 11.23 1.67 7.65
CA GLN A 141 10.46 1.60 6.39
C GLN A 141 9.62 0.33 6.32
N ASN A 142 10.23 -0.81 6.62
CA ASN A 142 9.52 -2.09 6.53
C ASN A 142 8.50 -2.27 7.67
N ILE A 143 8.77 -1.78 8.89
CA ILE A 143 7.77 -1.73 9.97
C ILE A 143 6.57 -0.87 9.54
N GLY A 144 6.81 0.29 8.91
CA GLY A 144 5.75 1.12 8.37
C GLY A 144 4.93 0.43 7.28
N ALA A 145 5.60 -0.28 6.36
CA ALA A 145 4.92 -1.06 5.32
C ALA A 145 4.08 -2.20 5.93
N MET A 146 4.62 -2.97 6.89
CA MET A 146 3.86 -4.01 7.60
C MET A 146 2.66 -3.41 8.33
N SER A 147 2.86 -2.29 9.03
CA SER A 147 1.77 -1.62 9.76
C SER A 147 0.66 -1.16 8.82
N SER A 148 0.99 -0.61 7.65
CA SER A 148 -0.01 -0.21 6.66
C SER A 148 -0.79 -1.40 6.08
N TYR A 149 -0.13 -2.54 5.84
CA TYR A 149 -0.81 -3.77 5.41
C TYR A 149 -1.76 -4.31 6.49
N LEU A 150 -1.31 -4.36 7.74
CA LEU A 150 -2.14 -4.79 8.86
C LEU A 150 -3.30 -3.81 9.13
N PHE A 151 -3.09 -2.52 8.87
CA PHE A 151 -4.15 -1.52 8.96
C PHE A 151 -5.27 -1.79 7.94
N ILE A 152 -4.91 -2.12 6.70
CA ILE A 152 -5.88 -2.54 5.68
C ILE A 152 -6.64 -3.79 6.14
N VAL A 153 -5.96 -4.79 6.71
CA VAL A 153 -6.61 -5.99 7.28
C VAL A 153 -7.59 -5.59 8.38
N LYS A 154 -7.19 -4.70 9.30
CA LYS A 154 -8.03 -4.23 10.42
C LYS A 154 -9.37 -3.64 9.97
N TYR A 155 -9.37 -2.86 8.88
CA TYR A 155 -10.56 -2.14 8.43
C TYR A 155 -11.37 -2.90 7.37
N GLU A 156 -10.72 -3.60 6.45
CA GLU A 156 -11.40 -4.25 5.34
C GLU A 156 -11.90 -5.67 5.67
N LEU A 157 -11.22 -6.41 6.55
CA LEU A 157 -11.62 -7.77 6.89
C LEU A 157 -12.99 -7.85 7.60
N PRO A 158 -13.33 -6.98 8.57
CA PRO A 158 -14.68 -6.97 9.18
C PRO A 158 -15.78 -6.79 8.13
N ILE A 159 -15.56 -5.90 7.15
CA ILE A 159 -16.54 -5.62 6.08
C ILE A 159 -16.77 -6.87 5.22
N VAL A 160 -15.70 -7.61 4.91
CA VAL A 160 -15.79 -8.86 4.17
C VAL A 160 -16.54 -9.92 4.98
N ILE A 161 -16.24 -10.08 6.27
CA ILE A 161 -16.92 -11.03 7.16
C ILE A 161 -18.41 -10.67 7.27
N GLN A 162 -18.73 -9.38 7.45
CA GLN A 162 -20.11 -8.91 7.51
C GLN A 162 -20.90 -9.24 6.24
N ALA A 163 -20.27 -9.05 5.08
CA ALA A 163 -20.92 -9.35 3.79
C ALA A 163 -21.21 -10.84 3.60
N PHE A 164 -20.38 -11.74 4.18
CA PHE A 164 -20.58 -13.19 4.05
C PHE A 164 -21.48 -13.80 5.11
N MET A 165 -21.37 -13.33 6.35
CA MET A 165 -22.09 -13.94 7.48
C MET A 165 -23.39 -13.22 7.81
N GLY A 166 -23.67 -12.05 7.22
CA GLY A 166 -24.79 -11.21 7.60
C GLY A 166 -24.75 -10.77 9.07
N ALA A 167 -23.52 -10.70 9.65
CA ALA A 167 -23.33 -10.47 11.06
C ALA A 167 -23.75 -9.07 11.50
N ASN A 168 -24.34 -8.96 12.70
CA ASN A 168 -24.69 -7.68 13.29
C ASN A 168 -23.46 -6.97 13.87
N ASN A 169 -23.41 -5.65 13.78
CA ASN A 169 -22.41 -4.83 14.43
C ASN A 169 -22.50 -5.00 15.96
N GLY A 170 -21.41 -5.45 16.59
CA GLY A 170 -21.34 -5.65 18.05
C GLY A 170 -20.78 -7.01 18.47
N GLU A 171 -20.70 -7.96 17.54
CA GLU A 171 -20.05 -9.24 17.81
C GLU A 171 -18.52 -9.09 17.91
N TRP A 172 -17.88 -9.84 18.83
CA TRP A 172 -16.44 -9.74 19.08
C TRP A 172 -15.58 -10.01 17.85
N TYR A 173 -16.03 -10.89 16.95
CA TYR A 173 -15.36 -11.22 15.69
C TYR A 173 -15.56 -10.17 14.58
N MET A 174 -16.30 -9.11 14.85
CA MET A 174 -16.41 -7.93 13.97
C MET A 174 -15.44 -6.82 14.39
N ASN A 175 -14.73 -6.99 15.51
CA ASN A 175 -13.73 -6.02 15.95
C ASN A 175 -12.43 -6.21 15.14
N GLY A 176 -12.04 -5.18 14.37
CA GLY A 176 -10.83 -5.21 13.54
C GLY A 176 -9.55 -5.46 14.33
N ASP A 177 -9.47 -5.02 15.60
CA ASP A 177 -8.28 -5.23 16.45
C ASP A 177 -8.08 -6.70 16.79
N TYR A 178 -9.17 -7.44 17.09
CA TYR A 178 -9.07 -8.87 17.30
C TYR A 178 -8.77 -9.64 16.01
N LEU A 179 -9.37 -9.20 14.88
CA LEU A 179 -9.17 -9.84 13.59
C LEU A 179 -7.74 -9.69 13.09
N VAL A 180 -7.12 -8.52 13.25
CA VAL A 180 -5.72 -8.33 12.81
C VAL A 180 -4.76 -9.19 13.63
N ILE A 181 -5.00 -9.35 14.93
CA ILE A 181 -4.23 -10.26 15.79
C ILE A 181 -4.44 -11.71 15.36
N LEU A 182 -5.68 -12.12 15.11
CA LEU A 182 -6.01 -13.47 14.67
C LEU A 182 -5.31 -13.82 13.34
N VAL A 183 -5.40 -12.95 12.33
CA VAL A 183 -4.73 -13.12 11.03
C VAL A 183 -3.21 -13.16 11.20
N SER A 184 -2.66 -12.32 12.09
CA SER A 184 -1.22 -12.31 12.38
C SER A 184 -0.74 -13.62 12.96
N ILE A 185 -1.50 -14.26 13.86
CA ILE A 185 -1.12 -15.52 14.51
C ILE A 185 -1.37 -16.71 13.59
N VAL A 186 -2.53 -16.77 12.91
CA VAL A 186 -2.97 -17.97 12.16
C VAL A 186 -2.36 -18.04 10.76
N ILE A 187 -2.16 -16.90 10.10
CA ILE A 187 -1.72 -16.84 8.70
C ILE A 187 -0.30 -16.28 8.59
N ILE A 188 -0.07 -15.08 9.13
CA ILE A 188 1.18 -14.35 8.89
C ILE A 188 2.35 -15.01 9.63
N LEU A 189 2.17 -15.38 10.89
CA LEU A 189 3.24 -15.98 11.68
C LEU A 189 3.76 -17.30 11.08
N PRO A 190 2.93 -18.30 10.73
CA PRO A 190 3.42 -19.53 10.08
C PRO A 190 4.17 -19.26 8.77
N LEU A 191 3.65 -18.37 7.91
CA LEU A 191 4.31 -18.00 6.67
C LEU A 191 5.64 -17.27 6.91
N SER A 192 5.70 -16.43 7.94
CA SER A 192 6.91 -15.66 8.30
C SER A 192 8.01 -16.55 8.92
N LEU A 193 7.65 -17.68 9.50
CA LEU A 193 8.60 -18.64 10.06
C LEU A 193 9.31 -19.49 9.00
N LEU A 194 8.81 -19.52 7.76
CA LEU A 194 9.46 -20.23 6.67
C LEU A 194 10.88 -19.69 6.46
N LYS A 195 11.87 -20.59 6.36
CA LYS A 195 13.29 -20.26 6.22
C LYS A 195 13.61 -19.70 4.84
N ASN A 196 12.98 -20.24 3.81
CA ASN A 196 13.25 -19.91 2.42
C ASN A 196 12.04 -19.17 1.80
N LEU A 197 12.32 -18.04 1.16
CA LEU A 197 11.33 -17.25 0.40
C LEU A 197 11.27 -17.70 -1.07
N GLY A 198 11.51 -18.98 -1.38
CA GLY A 198 11.47 -19.49 -2.76
C GLY A 198 10.13 -19.29 -3.47
N TYR A 199 9.04 -19.09 -2.72
CA TYR A 199 7.72 -18.75 -3.24
C TYR A 199 7.56 -17.25 -3.58
N LEU A 200 8.55 -16.41 -3.24
CA LEU A 200 8.48 -14.94 -3.37
C LEU A 200 8.10 -14.48 -4.79
N GLY A 201 8.65 -15.12 -5.81
CA GLY A 201 8.35 -14.76 -7.19
C GLY A 201 6.89 -14.99 -7.57
N TYR A 202 6.30 -16.09 -7.12
CA TYR A 202 4.90 -16.42 -7.40
C TYR A 202 3.93 -15.55 -6.59
N THR A 203 4.22 -15.32 -5.31
CA THR A 203 3.41 -14.42 -4.48
C THR A 203 3.46 -12.99 -4.97
N SER A 204 4.63 -12.51 -5.42
CA SER A 204 4.78 -11.18 -6.01
C SER A 204 3.95 -11.03 -7.30
N GLY A 205 3.99 -12.03 -8.19
CA GLY A 205 3.20 -12.04 -9.41
C GLY A 205 1.69 -12.03 -9.13
N PHE A 206 1.25 -12.87 -8.19
CA PHE A 206 -0.16 -12.93 -7.78
C PHE A 206 -0.62 -11.63 -7.10
N SER A 207 0.17 -11.07 -6.20
CA SER A 207 -0.10 -9.80 -5.53
C SER A 207 -0.25 -8.66 -6.53
N LEU A 208 0.66 -8.59 -7.53
CA LEU A 208 0.61 -7.61 -8.60
C LEU A 208 -0.66 -7.76 -9.45
N LEU A 209 -1.07 -9.00 -9.76
CA LEU A 209 -2.31 -9.27 -10.49
C LEU A 209 -3.55 -8.80 -9.72
N CYS A 210 -3.60 -9.03 -8.42
CA CYS A 210 -4.69 -8.53 -7.56
C CYS A 210 -4.76 -6.99 -7.58
N MET A 211 -3.62 -6.32 -7.59
CA MET A 211 -3.58 -4.85 -7.62
C MET A 211 -3.91 -4.29 -9.01
N VAL A 212 -3.57 -4.98 -10.10
CA VAL A 212 -4.06 -4.63 -11.45
C VAL A 212 -5.58 -4.78 -11.52
N PHE A 213 -6.13 -5.87 -10.96
CA PHE A 213 -7.58 -6.06 -10.87
C PHE A 213 -8.26 -4.93 -10.05
N PHE A 214 -7.70 -4.56 -8.91
CA PHE A 214 -8.14 -3.39 -8.14
C PHE A 214 -8.19 -2.13 -9.00
N LEU A 215 -7.11 -1.83 -9.76
CA LEU A 215 -7.06 -0.66 -10.64
C LEU A 215 -8.14 -0.69 -11.73
N ILE A 216 -8.35 -1.84 -12.37
CA ILE A 216 -9.40 -2.00 -13.39
C ILE A 216 -10.78 -1.70 -12.80
N VAL A 217 -11.05 -2.19 -11.58
CA VAL A 217 -12.34 -1.93 -10.93
C VAL A 217 -12.49 -0.47 -10.51
N VAL A 218 -11.44 0.19 -10.03
CA VAL A 218 -11.47 1.63 -9.72
C VAL A 218 -11.84 2.44 -10.98
N ILE A 219 -11.23 2.11 -12.13
CA ILE A 219 -11.54 2.76 -13.41
C ILE A 219 -13.00 2.46 -13.82
N TYR A 220 -13.42 1.20 -13.75
CA TYR A 220 -14.79 0.78 -14.10
C TYR A 220 -15.85 1.50 -13.25
N LYS A 221 -15.62 1.58 -11.94
CA LYS A 221 -16.54 2.24 -10.99
C LYS A 221 -16.70 3.72 -11.26
N LYS A 222 -15.67 4.42 -11.74
CA LYS A 222 -15.79 5.84 -12.11
C LYS A 222 -16.85 6.06 -13.18
N PHE A 223 -16.98 5.15 -14.15
CA PHE A 223 -17.98 5.29 -15.23
C PHE A 223 -19.38 4.87 -14.80
N GLN A 224 -19.54 4.10 -13.72
CA GLN A 224 -20.83 3.70 -13.18
C GLN A 224 -21.44 4.69 -12.20
N ILE A 225 -20.60 5.51 -11.58
CA ILE A 225 -21.03 6.38 -10.49
C ILE A 225 -21.03 7.81 -11.01
N PRO A 226 -22.21 8.47 -11.14
CA PRO A 226 -22.28 9.92 -11.28
C PRO A 226 -21.61 10.57 -10.07
N CYS A 227 -21.85 11.72 -9.62
CA CYS A 227 -21.24 12.26 -8.42
C CYS A 227 -21.71 11.53 -7.13
N PRO A 228 -20.80 10.91 -6.31
CA PRO A 228 -21.20 10.16 -5.10
C PRO A 228 -21.85 11.01 -4.01
N TYR A 229 -21.59 12.31 -3.99
CA TYR A 229 -22.19 13.24 -3.03
C TYR A 229 -23.70 13.30 -3.19
N THR A 230 -24.22 13.28 -4.42
CA THR A 230 -25.66 13.20 -4.71
C THR A 230 -26.27 11.91 -4.16
N VAL A 231 -25.55 10.79 -4.23
CA VAL A 231 -26.04 9.51 -3.69
C VAL A 231 -26.05 9.50 -2.16
N MET A 232 -25.06 10.11 -1.51
CA MET A 232 -25.05 10.24 -0.04
C MET A 232 -26.21 11.11 0.46
N LEU A 233 -26.45 12.26 -0.17
CA LEU A 233 -27.56 13.15 0.18
C LEU A 233 -28.91 12.47 -0.03
N LEU A 234 -29.09 11.73 -1.12
CA LEU A 234 -30.33 10.98 -1.36
C LEU A 234 -30.55 9.93 -0.27
N ASN A 235 -29.53 9.18 0.14
CA ASN A 235 -29.65 8.16 1.19
C ASN A 235 -29.95 8.79 2.58
N GLU A 236 -29.32 9.92 2.92
CA GLU A 236 -29.65 10.63 4.16
C GLU A 236 -31.05 11.24 4.14
N THR A 237 -31.50 11.73 3.00
CA THR A 237 -32.85 12.31 2.84
C THR A 237 -33.91 11.20 2.93
N VAL A 238 -33.68 10.06 2.28
CA VAL A 238 -34.59 8.90 2.34
C VAL A 238 -34.66 8.34 3.76
N SER A 239 -33.55 8.23 4.49
CA SER A 239 -33.56 7.76 5.88
C SER A 239 -34.23 8.73 6.85
N LYS A 240 -34.16 10.05 6.59
CA LYS A 240 -34.91 11.07 7.36
C LYS A 240 -36.39 11.04 7.05
N ILE A 241 -36.81 10.81 5.79
CA ILE A 241 -38.22 10.72 5.38
C ILE A 241 -38.88 9.47 5.99
N GLN A 242 -38.19 8.35 6.10
CA GLN A 242 -38.70 7.14 6.75
C GLN A 242 -38.96 7.31 8.27
N ASN A 243 -38.25 8.25 8.91
CA ASN A 243 -38.43 8.53 10.34
C ASN A 243 -39.44 9.65 10.64
N ILE A 244 -40.00 10.31 9.62
CA ILE A 244 -40.99 11.38 9.76
C ILE A 244 -42.32 10.90 9.17
N SER A 245 -43.03 10.05 9.90
CA SER A 245 -44.45 9.89 9.70
C SER A 245 -45.17 11.05 10.40
N SER A 246 -45.75 11.96 9.61
CA SER A 246 -46.61 13.11 9.97
C SER A 246 -45.88 14.43 10.34
N GLY A 247 -45.71 15.26 9.34
CA GLY A 247 -45.34 16.68 9.51
C GLY A 247 -45.04 17.33 8.16
N SER A 248 -45.68 18.46 7.89
CA SER A 248 -45.62 19.23 6.65
C SER A 248 -44.23 19.33 6.02
N ILE A 249 -44.09 18.89 4.78
CA ILE A 249 -42.86 18.93 3.99
C ILE A 249 -42.72 20.35 3.44
N ASN A 250 -41.94 21.17 4.09
CA ASN A 250 -41.29 22.32 3.44
C ASN A 250 -40.11 21.78 2.65
N THR A 251 -40.27 21.60 1.35
CA THR A 251 -39.16 21.38 0.38
C THR A 251 -38.32 22.63 0.31
N THR A 252 -37.38 22.78 1.26
CA THR A 252 -36.24 23.65 1.04
C THR A 252 -35.39 23.01 -0.07
N ALA A 253 -35.33 23.71 -1.22
CA ALA A 253 -34.46 23.36 -2.32
C ALA A 253 -33.06 23.17 -1.75
N VAL A 254 -32.55 21.92 -1.81
CA VAL A 254 -31.17 21.64 -1.46
C VAL A 254 -30.32 22.38 -2.49
N ASP A 255 -29.61 23.39 -2.04
CA ASP A 255 -28.66 24.15 -2.85
C ASP A 255 -27.59 23.17 -3.32
N TYR A 256 -27.69 22.76 -4.58
CA TYR A 256 -26.71 21.91 -5.23
C TYR A 256 -25.46 22.73 -5.45
N ASN A 257 -24.53 22.70 -4.49
CA ASN A 257 -23.19 23.20 -4.70
C ASN A 257 -22.52 22.32 -5.77
N GLU A 258 -22.64 22.70 -7.04
CA GLU A 258 -21.97 22.10 -8.19
C GLU A 258 -20.45 22.02 -7.99
N ASP A 259 -19.86 22.87 -7.16
CA ASP A 259 -18.44 22.92 -6.84
C ASP A 259 -17.90 21.65 -6.17
N VAL A 260 -18.72 20.83 -5.52
CA VAL A 260 -18.28 19.63 -4.81
C VAL A 260 -17.90 18.50 -5.77
N CYS A 261 -18.50 18.46 -6.95
CA CYS A 261 -18.27 17.42 -7.96
C CYS A 261 -17.32 17.85 -9.08
N THR A 262 -16.80 19.07 -9.04
CA THR A 262 -15.85 19.57 -10.04
C THR A 262 -14.40 19.25 -9.62
N PRO A 263 -13.60 18.59 -10.49
CA PRO A 263 -12.21 18.32 -10.19
C PRO A 263 -11.38 19.61 -10.18
N LYS A 264 -10.55 19.79 -9.13
CA LYS A 264 -9.67 20.95 -8.98
C LYS A 264 -8.25 20.65 -9.47
N TYR A 265 -7.66 21.58 -10.23
CA TYR A 265 -6.30 21.43 -10.72
C TYR A 265 -5.24 21.72 -9.65
N PHE A 266 -5.50 22.67 -8.76
CA PHE A 266 -4.63 23.03 -7.65
C PHE A 266 -5.45 23.16 -6.37
N VAL A 267 -4.99 22.50 -5.31
CA VAL A 267 -5.57 22.56 -3.96
C VAL A 267 -4.43 22.77 -2.98
N PHE A 268 -4.59 23.71 -2.06
CA PHE A 268 -3.65 23.99 -0.98
C PHE A 268 -4.41 24.02 0.34
N ASN A 269 -4.19 23.00 1.16
CA ASN A 269 -4.75 22.90 2.50
C ASN A 269 -3.71 22.33 3.48
N SER A 270 -4.06 22.20 4.75
CA SER A 270 -3.15 21.62 5.76
C SER A 270 -2.74 20.17 5.44
N GLN A 271 -3.55 19.43 4.68
CA GLN A 271 -3.28 18.05 4.31
C GLN A 271 -2.35 17.91 3.08
N THR A 272 -2.17 18.98 2.29
CA THR A 272 -1.26 19.01 1.13
C THR A 272 0.17 18.58 1.51
N VAL A 273 0.58 18.85 2.76
CA VAL A 273 1.90 18.50 3.29
C VAL A 273 2.15 16.99 3.30
N TYR A 274 1.11 16.18 3.42
CA TYR A 274 1.22 14.71 3.40
C TYR A 274 1.44 14.12 2.01
N ALA A 275 1.21 14.88 0.93
CA ALA A 275 1.31 14.37 -0.44
C ALA A 275 2.73 13.86 -0.77
N VAL A 276 3.77 14.64 -0.47
CA VAL A 276 5.17 14.25 -0.73
C VAL A 276 5.56 13.02 0.09
N PRO A 277 5.32 12.94 1.40
CA PRO A 277 5.54 11.72 2.19
C PRO A 277 4.82 10.48 1.64
N ILE A 278 3.55 10.60 1.25
CA ILE A 278 2.77 9.49 0.68
C ILE A 278 3.41 9.01 -0.63
N LEU A 279 3.77 9.93 -1.53
CA LEU A 279 4.46 9.61 -2.79
C LEU A 279 5.83 8.98 -2.55
N THR A 280 6.61 9.51 -1.59
CA THR A 280 7.91 8.97 -1.24
C THR A 280 7.78 7.55 -0.68
N PHE A 281 6.82 7.32 0.21
CA PHE A 281 6.51 5.99 0.72
C PHE A 281 6.11 5.02 -0.40
N ALA A 282 5.30 5.47 -1.36
CA ALA A 282 4.81 4.65 -2.47
C ALA A 282 5.93 4.19 -3.43
N PHE A 283 7.00 4.98 -3.62
CA PHE A 283 8.09 4.65 -4.53
C PHE A 283 9.30 3.99 -3.86
N VAL A 284 9.29 3.74 -2.57
CA VAL A 284 10.46 3.15 -1.88
C VAL A 284 10.60 1.66 -2.18
N CYS A 285 11.66 1.31 -2.90
CA CYS A 285 12.05 -0.09 -3.16
C CYS A 285 13.55 -0.34 -2.93
N HIS A 286 14.28 0.67 -2.48
CA HIS A 286 15.73 0.70 -2.42
C HIS A 286 16.35 -0.47 -1.62
N PRO A 287 15.78 -0.91 -0.49
CA PRO A 287 16.28 -2.09 0.23
C PRO A 287 16.22 -3.39 -0.59
N ALA A 288 15.23 -3.50 -1.51
CA ALA A 288 15.03 -4.69 -2.33
C ALA A 288 15.91 -4.74 -3.60
N ILE A 289 16.47 -3.59 -4.03
CA ILE A 289 17.21 -3.48 -5.29
C ILE A 289 18.47 -4.36 -5.30
N LEU A 290 19.28 -4.31 -4.26
CA LEU A 290 20.56 -5.04 -4.22
C LEU A 290 20.36 -6.55 -4.09
N PRO A 291 19.47 -7.10 -3.24
CA PRO A 291 19.13 -8.50 -3.24
C PRO A 291 18.59 -9.00 -4.59
N MET A 292 17.69 -8.26 -5.24
CA MET A 292 17.20 -8.61 -6.58
C MET A 292 18.30 -8.56 -7.65
N TYR A 293 19.24 -7.64 -7.53
CA TYR A 293 20.41 -7.59 -8.43
C TYR A 293 21.31 -8.82 -8.25
N GLU A 294 21.42 -9.37 -7.04
CA GLU A 294 22.15 -10.61 -6.76
C GLU A 294 21.48 -11.83 -7.37
N GLU A 295 20.14 -11.90 -7.33
CA GLU A 295 19.33 -13.01 -7.86
C GLU A 295 19.19 -12.98 -9.38
N LEU A 296 19.54 -11.88 -10.05
CA LEU A 296 19.33 -11.70 -11.48
C LEU A 296 20.25 -12.63 -12.30
N LYS A 297 19.63 -13.44 -13.19
CA LYS A 297 20.37 -14.28 -14.15
C LYS A 297 21.22 -13.42 -15.10
N ASP A 298 22.47 -13.83 -15.34
CA ASP A 298 23.46 -13.07 -16.13
C ASP A 298 23.58 -11.62 -15.63
N ARG A 299 23.89 -11.47 -14.36
CA ARG A 299 23.92 -10.22 -13.62
C ARG A 299 24.76 -9.14 -14.30
N SER A 300 24.13 -8.04 -14.71
CA SER A 300 24.80 -6.85 -15.17
C SER A 300 24.07 -5.58 -14.69
N ARG A 301 24.82 -4.51 -14.46
CA ARG A 301 24.25 -3.22 -14.06
C ARG A 301 23.23 -2.70 -15.09
N ARG A 302 23.54 -2.85 -16.40
CA ARG A 302 22.62 -2.42 -17.47
C ARG A 302 21.31 -3.19 -17.44
N LYS A 303 21.38 -4.51 -17.21
CA LYS A 303 20.19 -5.36 -17.14
C LYS A 303 19.31 -5.00 -15.91
N MET A 304 19.92 -4.80 -14.75
CA MET A 304 19.17 -4.37 -13.54
C MET A 304 18.61 -2.95 -13.69
N GLN A 305 19.33 -2.03 -14.32
CA GLN A 305 18.80 -0.70 -14.66
C GLN A 305 17.62 -0.81 -15.62
N GLY A 306 17.67 -1.72 -16.60
CA GLY A 306 16.52 -2.01 -17.48
C GLY A 306 15.31 -2.53 -16.71
N VAL A 307 15.51 -3.45 -15.76
CA VAL A 307 14.46 -3.92 -14.84
C VAL A 307 13.85 -2.75 -14.07
N ALA A 308 14.69 -1.88 -13.48
CA ALA A 308 14.21 -0.71 -12.74
C ALA A 308 13.41 0.24 -13.64
N ASN A 309 13.92 0.57 -14.84
CA ASN A 309 13.23 1.48 -15.76
C ASN A 309 11.82 0.98 -16.14
N VAL A 310 11.70 -0.30 -16.48
CA VAL A 310 10.40 -0.90 -16.86
C VAL A 310 9.45 -0.94 -15.65
N SER A 311 9.94 -1.37 -14.47
CA SER A 311 9.12 -1.44 -13.27
C SER A 311 8.64 -0.06 -12.81
N PHE A 312 9.52 0.94 -12.80
CA PHE A 312 9.14 2.31 -12.42
C PHE A 312 8.15 2.94 -13.39
N LEU A 313 8.32 2.71 -14.71
CA LEU A 313 7.36 3.19 -15.71
C LEU A 313 5.98 2.54 -15.53
N ALA A 314 5.94 1.22 -15.34
CA ALA A 314 4.70 0.51 -15.11
C ALA A 314 4.00 0.99 -13.83
N MET A 315 4.74 1.14 -12.74
CA MET A 315 4.18 1.62 -11.46
C MET A 315 3.75 3.09 -11.53
N PHE A 316 4.50 3.94 -12.23
CA PHE A 316 4.11 5.33 -12.48
C PHE A 316 2.73 5.42 -13.17
N ILE A 317 2.53 4.62 -14.22
CA ILE A 317 1.24 4.59 -14.94
C ILE A 317 0.13 4.08 -14.02
N MET A 318 0.36 2.99 -13.28
CA MET A 318 -0.63 2.45 -12.35
C MET A 318 -0.99 3.44 -11.24
N TYR A 319 -0.01 4.12 -10.68
CA TYR A 319 -0.21 5.12 -9.62
C TYR A 319 -0.98 6.34 -10.13
N LEU A 320 -0.63 6.82 -11.32
CA LEU A 320 -1.34 7.93 -11.94
C LEU A 320 -2.81 7.58 -12.19
N LEU A 321 -3.09 6.40 -12.76
CA LEU A 321 -4.44 5.95 -13.04
C LEU A 321 -5.24 5.73 -11.75
N ALA A 322 -4.67 5.05 -10.75
CA ALA A 322 -5.34 4.83 -9.47
C ALA A 322 -5.68 6.14 -8.75
N ALA A 323 -4.72 7.08 -8.71
CA ALA A 323 -4.92 8.38 -8.10
C ALA A 323 -5.99 9.19 -8.84
N LEU A 324 -5.90 9.25 -10.18
CA LEU A 324 -6.79 10.04 -11.02
C LEU A 324 -8.23 9.51 -10.96
N PHE A 325 -8.43 8.23 -11.22
CA PHE A 325 -9.78 7.66 -11.24
C PHE A 325 -10.41 7.59 -9.84
N GLY A 326 -9.61 7.32 -8.80
CA GLY A 326 -10.10 7.39 -7.42
C GLY A 326 -10.49 8.83 -7.02
N TYR A 327 -9.67 9.83 -7.36
CA TYR A 327 -10.01 11.23 -7.14
C TYR A 327 -11.23 11.69 -7.95
N LEU A 328 -11.28 11.38 -9.25
CA LEU A 328 -12.42 11.75 -10.11
C LEU A 328 -13.73 11.08 -9.67
N THR A 329 -13.68 9.96 -8.94
CA THR A 329 -14.88 9.32 -8.40
C THR A 329 -15.41 10.06 -7.17
N PHE A 330 -14.55 10.44 -6.23
CA PHE A 330 -14.97 10.96 -4.92
C PHE A 330 -14.61 12.43 -4.68
N ASN A 331 -13.79 13.05 -5.54
CA ASN A 331 -13.30 14.43 -5.45
C ASN A 331 -12.68 14.73 -4.07
N VAL A 332 -13.21 15.70 -3.33
CA VAL A 332 -12.68 16.13 -2.02
C VAL A 332 -13.00 15.17 -0.88
N HIS A 333 -13.88 14.19 -1.08
CA HIS A 333 -14.35 13.24 -0.06
C HIS A 333 -13.53 11.93 -0.02
N VAL A 334 -12.36 11.90 -0.66
CA VAL A 334 -11.46 10.74 -0.63
C VAL A 334 -10.86 10.60 0.77
N GLU A 335 -11.03 9.42 1.38
CA GLU A 335 -10.40 9.04 2.64
C GLU A 335 -8.92 8.66 2.42
N PRO A 336 -8.09 8.62 3.48
CA PRO A 336 -6.69 8.21 3.38
C PRO A 336 -6.48 6.80 2.83
N GLU A 337 -7.48 5.94 2.88
CA GLU A 337 -7.55 4.65 2.23
C GLU A 337 -8.71 4.61 1.24
N LEU A 338 -8.39 4.36 -0.05
CA LEU A 338 -9.39 4.43 -1.12
C LEU A 338 -10.51 3.38 -0.96
N LEU A 339 -10.20 2.14 -0.54
CA LEU A 339 -11.20 1.09 -0.33
C LEU A 339 -12.19 1.47 0.78
N HIS A 340 -11.72 2.13 1.82
CA HIS A 340 -12.58 2.62 2.89
C HIS A 340 -13.56 3.69 2.39
N THR A 341 -13.13 4.53 1.44
CA THR A 341 -14.02 5.50 0.77
C THR A 341 -15.18 4.79 0.05
N TYR A 342 -14.87 3.71 -0.69
CA TYR A 342 -15.89 2.89 -1.34
C TYR A 342 -16.87 2.25 -0.35
N SER A 343 -16.41 1.87 0.86
CA SER A 343 -17.23 1.27 1.91
C SER A 343 -18.32 2.20 2.42
N LYS A 344 -18.03 3.50 2.50
CA LYS A 344 -19.00 4.51 2.97
C LYS A 344 -20.12 4.74 1.98
N VAL A 345 -19.84 4.60 0.69
CA VAL A 345 -20.81 4.87 -0.38
C VAL A 345 -21.58 3.62 -0.79
N PHE A 346 -20.91 2.46 -0.87
CA PHE A 346 -21.46 1.20 -1.38
C PHE A 346 -21.32 0.07 -0.36
N LYS A 347 -22.35 -0.17 0.42
CA LYS A 347 -22.35 -1.21 1.48
C LYS A 347 -22.49 -2.64 0.95
N ALA A 348 -23.12 -2.85 -0.22
CA ALA A 348 -23.53 -4.18 -0.72
C ALA A 348 -23.15 -4.41 -2.20
N ASP A 349 -21.93 -4.05 -2.60
CA ASP A 349 -21.46 -4.23 -3.97
C ASP A 349 -20.54 -5.46 -4.09
N VAL A 350 -20.99 -6.48 -4.83
CA VAL A 350 -20.26 -7.75 -5.01
C VAL A 350 -18.91 -7.55 -5.68
N VAL A 351 -18.80 -6.63 -6.65
CA VAL A 351 -17.53 -6.38 -7.34
C VAL A 351 -16.50 -5.77 -6.37
N LEU A 352 -16.94 -4.83 -5.54
CA LEU A 352 -16.08 -4.24 -4.50
C LEU A 352 -15.71 -5.26 -3.43
N LEU A 353 -16.59 -6.21 -3.11
CA LEU A 353 -16.30 -7.29 -2.18
C LEU A 353 -15.17 -8.19 -2.71
N ILE A 354 -15.23 -8.57 -4.00
CA ILE A 354 -14.17 -9.35 -4.66
C ILE A 354 -12.84 -8.58 -4.65
N VAL A 355 -12.87 -7.27 -4.93
CA VAL A 355 -11.68 -6.41 -4.87
C VAL A 355 -11.07 -6.37 -3.47
N ARG A 356 -11.90 -6.21 -2.42
CA ARG A 356 -11.43 -6.24 -1.03
C ARG A 356 -10.75 -7.55 -0.70
N LEU A 357 -11.35 -8.67 -1.10
CA LEU A 357 -10.77 -9.99 -0.90
C LEU A 357 -9.44 -10.13 -1.64
N ALA A 358 -9.33 -9.64 -2.88
CA ALA A 358 -8.10 -9.65 -3.66
C ALA A 358 -7.01 -8.80 -2.99
N VAL A 359 -7.32 -7.58 -2.54
CA VAL A 359 -6.38 -6.70 -1.85
C VAL A 359 -5.97 -7.28 -0.50
N LEU A 360 -6.90 -7.80 0.31
CA LEU A 360 -6.60 -8.48 1.58
C LEU A 360 -5.65 -9.66 1.38
N THR A 361 -5.87 -10.47 0.35
CA THR A 361 -4.99 -11.57 0.00
C THR A 361 -3.60 -11.07 -0.39
N ALA A 362 -3.53 -10.06 -1.26
CA ALA A 362 -2.27 -9.48 -1.71
C ALA A 362 -1.45 -8.93 -0.53
N VAL A 363 -2.04 -8.11 0.34
CA VAL A 363 -1.33 -7.51 1.48
C VAL A 363 -0.93 -8.56 2.51
N THR A 364 -1.80 -9.53 2.81
CA THR A 364 -1.50 -10.61 3.78
C THR A 364 -0.32 -11.47 3.34
N LEU A 365 -0.23 -11.81 2.04
CA LEU A 365 0.90 -12.56 1.49
C LEU A 365 2.18 -11.74 1.39
N THR A 366 2.07 -10.41 1.33
CA THR A 366 3.24 -9.51 1.23
C THR A 366 3.88 -9.24 2.60
N VAL A 367 3.13 -9.34 3.72
CA VAL A 367 3.67 -9.11 5.07
C VAL A 367 4.89 -9.98 5.39
N PRO A 368 4.90 -11.32 5.19
CA PRO A 368 6.08 -12.16 5.42
C PRO A 368 7.29 -11.74 4.59
N VAL A 369 7.05 -11.26 3.36
CA VAL A 369 8.10 -10.77 2.44
C VAL A 369 8.81 -9.55 3.00
N VAL A 370 8.04 -8.59 3.50
CA VAL A 370 8.55 -7.34 4.09
C VAL A 370 9.21 -7.58 5.45
N LEU A 371 8.74 -8.59 6.20
CA LEU A 371 9.34 -8.97 7.48
C LEU A 371 10.74 -9.56 7.34
N PHE A 372 11.03 -10.23 6.22
CA PHE A 372 12.33 -10.87 5.99
C PHE A 372 13.52 -9.90 6.06
N PRO A 373 13.56 -8.77 5.34
CA PRO A 373 14.66 -7.82 5.44
C PRO A 373 14.80 -7.21 6.84
N ILE A 374 13.69 -6.94 7.56
CA ILE A 374 13.77 -6.45 8.95
C ILE A 374 14.48 -7.46 9.84
N ARG A 375 14.06 -8.71 9.77
CA ARG A 375 14.65 -9.80 10.56
C ARG A 375 16.13 -9.97 10.23
N THR A 376 16.51 -9.87 8.97
CA THR A 376 17.91 -9.93 8.54
C THR A 376 18.72 -8.78 9.11
N SER A 377 18.22 -7.54 9.01
CA SER A 377 18.89 -6.35 9.57
C SER A 377 19.00 -6.43 11.09
N VAL A 378 17.94 -6.83 11.79
CA VAL A 378 17.97 -7.00 13.26
C VAL A 378 18.98 -8.09 13.67
N ASN A 379 18.99 -9.21 12.96
CA ASN A 379 19.94 -10.30 13.23
C ASN A 379 21.41 -9.86 12.98
N GLN A 380 21.66 -9.09 11.93
CA GLN A 380 22.99 -8.53 11.65
C GLN A 380 23.46 -7.50 12.68
N LEU A 381 22.54 -6.73 13.26
CA LEU A 381 22.85 -5.76 14.30
C LEU A 381 23.13 -6.41 15.64
N LEU A 382 22.31 -7.39 16.04
CA LEU A 382 22.36 -7.99 17.38
C LEU A 382 23.30 -9.20 17.47
N CYS A 383 23.44 -9.98 16.40
CA CYS A 383 24.05 -11.31 16.41
C CYS A 383 24.86 -11.61 15.15
N ALA A 384 25.62 -10.65 14.62
CA ALA A 384 26.33 -10.76 13.33
C ALA A 384 27.28 -11.98 13.18
N SER A 385 27.78 -12.53 14.29
CA SER A 385 28.75 -13.65 14.30
C SER A 385 28.18 -14.99 14.76
N LYS A 386 26.86 -15.09 15.01
CA LYS A 386 26.25 -16.30 15.54
C LYS A 386 25.55 -17.11 14.44
N ASP A 387 25.71 -18.42 14.47
CA ASP A 387 25.02 -19.36 13.58
C ASP A 387 23.50 -19.24 13.68
N PHE A 388 22.79 -19.78 12.65
CA PHE A 388 21.34 -19.77 12.61
C PHE A 388 20.75 -20.53 13.81
N SER A 389 19.81 -19.93 14.52
CA SER A 389 19.06 -20.54 15.62
C SER A 389 17.57 -20.34 15.42
N TRP A 390 16.78 -21.42 15.42
CA TRP A 390 15.33 -21.39 15.30
C TRP A 390 14.65 -20.58 16.41
N ILE A 391 15.16 -20.69 17.65
CA ILE A 391 14.61 -19.96 18.80
C ILE A 391 14.74 -18.46 18.58
N ARG A 392 15.95 -18.00 18.21
CA ARG A 392 16.21 -16.58 17.93
C ARG A 392 15.36 -16.08 16.75
N HIS A 393 15.25 -16.88 15.68
CA HIS A 393 14.44 -16.59 14.51
C HIS A 393 12.98 -16.38 14.88
N THR A 394 12.40 -17.28 15.68
CA THR A 394 11.01 -17.22 16.14
C THR A 394 10.77 -16.03 17.08
N ILE A 395 11.67 -15.79 18.05
CA ILE A 395 11.53 -14.69 19.01
C ILE A 395 11.54 -13.33 18.27
N ILE A 396 12.48 -13.12 17.33
CA ILE A 396 12.55 -11.88 16.56
C ILE A 396 11.27 -11.71 15.73
N THR A 397 10.79 -12.77 15.07
CA THR A 397 9.55 -12.74 14.27
C THR A 397 8.34 -12.38 15.10
N ILE A 398 8.15 -13.02 16.26
CA ILE A 398 7.03 -12.71 17.18
C ILE A 398 7.15 -11.29 17.71
N GLY A 399 8.35 -10.86 18.12
CA GLY A 399 8.57 -9.50 18.62
C GLY A 399 8.22 -8.42 17.58
N LEU A 400 8.63 -8.63 16.33
CA LEU A 400 8.30 -7.73 15.22
C LEU A 400 6.80 -7.71 14.92
N LEU A 401 6.14 -8.87 14.84
CA LEU A 401 4.70 -8.94 14.60
C LEU A 401 3.90 -8.33 15.77
N ALA A 402 4.31 -8.58 17.01
CA ALA A 402 3.65 -7.97 18.17
C ALA A 402 3.79 -6.45 18.16
N SER A 403 4.99 -5.92 17.88
CA SER A 403 5.23 -4.48 17.82
C SER A 403 4.43 -3.79 16.70
N THR A 404 4.33 -4.41 15.53
CA THR A 404 3.54 -3.88 14.42
C THR A 404 2.02 -3.96 14.67
N ASN A 405 1.52 -5.03 15.30
CA ASN A 405 0.12 -5.11 15.71
C ASN A 405 -0.21 -4.04 16.74
N LEU A 406 0.63 -3.83 17.76
CA LEU A 406 0.46 -2.75 18.73
C LEU A 406 0.41 -1.38 18.04
N LEU A 407 1.32 -1.12 17.11
CA LEU A 407 1.33 0.13 16.35
C LEU A 407 0.02 0.34 15.59
N VAL A 408 -0.52 -0.68 14.93
CA VAL A 408 -1.78 -0.62 14.17
C VAL A 408 -3.01 -0.43 15.06
N ILE A 409 -2.97 -0.95 16.29
CA ILE A 409 -4.06 -0.77 17.26
C ILE A 409 -4.10 0.68 17.78
N PHE A 410 -2.93 1.25 18.07
CA PHE A 410 -2.83 2.58 18.69
C PHE A 410 -2.81 3.74 17.69
N VAL A 411 -2.36 3.53 16.44
CA VAL A 411 -2.35 4.60 15.42
C VAL A 411 -3.74 4.71 14.80
N PRO A 412 -4.37 5.90 14.82
CA PRO A 412 -5.76 6.06 14.41
C PRO A 412 -5.95 6.05 12.90
N THR A 413 -4.95 6.47 12.10
CA THR A 413 -5.08 6.62 10.65
C THR A 413 -3.88 6.10 9.87
N ILE A 414 -4.13 5.48 8.72
CA ILE A 414 -3.08 5.03 7.79
C ILE A 414 -2.29 6.21 7.20
N ARG A 415 -2.91 7.39 7.10
CA ARG A 415 -2.26 8.63 6.67
C ARG A 415 -1.05 8.96 7.53
N ASP A 416 -1.16 8.79 8.85
CA ASP A 416 -0.10 9.14 9.79
C ASP A 416 1.08 8.17 9.66
N ILE A 417 0.80 6.89 9.36
CA ILE A 417 1.84 5.90 9.02
C ILE A 417 2.57 6.33 7.75
N PHE A 418 1.85 6.62 6.66
CA PHE A 418 2.46 7.07 5.41
C PHE A 418 3.21 8.38 5.57
N GLY A 419 2.64 9.33 6.33
CA GLY A 419 3.25 10.62 6.60
C GLY A 419 4.57 10.50 7.35
N PHE A 420 4.58 9.81 8.47
CA PHE A 420 5.77 9.64 9.32
C PHE A 420 6.87 8.84 8.62
N ILE A 421 6.55 7.68 8.08
CA ILE A 421 7.52 6.79 7.43
C ILE A 421 8.02 7.39 6.11
N GLY A 422 7.12 7.99 5.31
CA GLY A 422 7.47 8.65 4.05
C GLY A 422 8.41 9.84 4.27
N ALA A 423 8.14 10.64 5.30
CA ALA A 423 8.95 11.78 5.67
C ALA A 423 10.31 11.41 6.27
N SER A 424 10.44 10.27 6.93
CA SER A 424 11.65 9.87 7.63
C SER A 424 12.42 8.77 6.89
N ALA A 425 12.04 7.53 7.08
CA ALA A 425 12.77 6.36 6.59
C ALA A 425 12.80 6.27 5.06
N ALA A 426 11.67 6.52 4.38
CA ALA A 426 11.61 6.48 2.93
C ALA A 426 12.47 7.60 2.30
N ALA A 427 12.42 8.82 2.85
CA ALA A 427 13.25 9.93 2.39
C ALA A 427 14.75 9.64 2.59
N MET A 428 15.13 9.03 3.72
CA MET A 428 16.51 8.57 3.95
C MET A 428 16.96 7.55 2.90
N LEU A 429 16.14 6.54 2.61
CA LEU A 429 16.47 5.45 1.70
C LEU A 429 16.47 5.88 0.23
N ILE A 430 15.59 6.79 -0.18
CA ILE A 430 15.50 7.25 -1.56
C ILE A 430 16.52 8.36 -1.85
N PHE A 431 16.56 9.40 -1.02
CA PHE A 431 17.29 10.63 -1.38
C PHE A 431 18.63 10.75 -0.70
N ILE A 432 18.72 10.50 0.61
CA ILE A 432 19.88 10.86 1.41
C ILE A 432 20.99 9.80 1.32
N LEU A 433 20.68 8.56 1.66
CA LEU A 433 21.69 7.50 1.76
C LEU A 433 22.33 7.15 0.42
N PRO A 434 21.60 6.93 -0.69
CA PRO A 434 22.22 6.63 -1.98
C PRO A 434 23.13 7.75 -2.48
N SER A 435 22.72 9.01 -2.28
CA SER A 435 23.50 10.20 -2.63
C SER A 435 24.79 10.31 -1.81
N ALA A 436 24.70 10.12 -0.50
CA ALA A 436 25.83 10.18 0.41
C ALA A 436 26.83 9.04 0.13
N PHE A 437 26.34 7.80 -0.09
CA PHE A 437 27.19 6.67 -0.44
C PHE A 437 27.88 6.87 -1.78
N TYR A 438 27.18 7.40 -2.78
CA TYR A 438 27.74 7.69 -4.09
C TYR A 438 28.89 8.71 -4.01
N ILE A 439 28.67 9.83 -3.32
CA ILE A 439 29.70 10.87 -3.14
C ILE A 439 30.95 10.29 -2.49
N LYS A 440 30.79 9.43 -1.48
CA LYS A 440 31.91 8.90 -0.66
C LYS A 440 32.63 7.74 -1.33
N LEU A 441 31.93 6.80 -1.97
CA LEU A 441 32.50 5.55 -2.46
C LEU A 441 32.97 5.62 -3.92
N VAL A 442 32.30 6.42 -4.79
CA VAL A 442 32.69 6.54 -6.19
C VAL A 442 33.81 7.56 -6.35
N LYS A 443 35.06 7.11 -6.12
CA LYS A 443 36.24 7.98 -6.16
C LYS A 443 36.78 8.26 -7.58
N LYS A 444 36.43 7.40 -8.56
CA LYS A 444 36.87 7.55 -9.96
C LYS A 444 36.40 8.83 -10.63
N GLU A 445 35.34 9.41 -10.15
CA GLU A 445 34.83 10.67 -10.65
C GLU A 445 35.31 11.85 -9.81
N PRO A 446 35.80 12.92 -10.44
CA PRO A 446 36.24 14.10 -9.70
C PRO A 446 35.06 14.76 -8.99
N MET A 447 35.31 15.39 -7.83
CA MET A 447 34.28 16.08 -7.04
C MET A 447 33.55 17.18 -7.80
N LYS A 448 34.20 17.75 -8.82
CA LYS A 448 33.65 18.80 -9.72
C LYS A 448 32.89 18.22 -10.93
N SER A 449 32.66 16.90 -11.00
CA SER A 449 31.88 16.33 -12.09
C SER A 449 30.43 16.80 -12.00
N VAL A 450 29.80 17.03 -13.15
CA VAL A 450 28.40 17.46 -13.25
C VAL A 450 27.45 16.53 -12.47
N GLN A 451 27.75 15.22 -12.48
CA GLN A 451 26.97 14.24 -11.74
C GLN A 451 27.09 14.41 -10.21
N LYS A 452 28.33 14.62 -9.67
CA LYS A 452 28.51 14.85 -8.24
C LYS A 452 27.95 16.19 -7.78
N ILE A 453 28.13 17.25 -8.58
CA ILE A 453 27.53 18.56 -8.30
C ILE A 453 26.00 18.43 -8.32
N GLY A 454 25.42 17.77 -9.33
CA GLY A 454 24.00 17.51 -9.38
C GLY A 454 23.49 16.74 -8.16
N VAL A 455 24.20 15.68 -7.73
CA VAL A 455 23.87 14.91 -6.53
C VAL A 455 24.02 15.74 -5.24
N MET A 456 25.01 16.63 -5.16
CA MET A 456 25.18 17.56 -4.03
C MET A 456 24.07 18.64 -4.00
N SER A 457 23.60 19.09 -5.16
CA SER A 457 22.49 20.02 -5.29
C SER A 457 21.13 19.36 -5.10
N PHE A 458 21.08 18.02 -5.16
CA PHE A 458 19.87 17.20 -5.00
C PHE A 458 19.17 17.39 -3.65
N PRO A 459 19.86 17.50 -2.50
CA PRO A 459 19.24 17.91 -1.23
C PRO A 459 18.78 19.36 -1.21
N SER A 460 19.26 20.25 -2.11
CA SER A 460 19.00 21.68 -1.99
C SER A 460 17.69 22.18 -2.59
N PRO A 461 17.14 21.70 -3.72
CA PRO A 461 15.77 22.06 -4.13
C PRO A 461 14.70 21.29 -3.35
N PHE A 462 15.06 20.13 -2.79
CA PHE A 462 14.32 19.40 -1.78
C PHE A 462 14.94 19.55 -0.37
N GLY A 463 15.84 20.52 -0.16
CA GLY A 463 16.28 20.97 1.17
C GLY A 463 15.12 21.38 2.07
N SER A 464 13.99 21.71 1.45
CA SER A 464 12.69 21.76 2.10
C SER A 464 12.06 20.38 2.36
N ILE A 465 12.42 19.26 1.69
CA ILE A 465 11.86 17.94 2.01
C ILE A 465 12.31 17.45 3.39
N PRO A 466 13.59 17.45 3.80
CA PRO A 466 13.97 17.23 5.19
C PRO A 466 13.37 18.27 6.14
N LEU A 467 13.22 19.52 5.72
CA LEU A 467 12.54 20.56 6.52
C LEU A 467 11.03 20.36 6.55
N ILE A 468 10.39 19.99 5.45
CA ILE A 468 8.98 19.59 5.38
C ILE A 468 8.79 18.30 6.19
N CYS A 469 9.71 17.34 6.09
CA CYS A 469 9.71 16.12 6.88
C CYS A 469 9.88 16.40 8.37
N LEU A 470 10.81 17.28 8.77
CA LEU A 470 10.98 17.75 10.14
C LEU A 470 9.77 18.58 10.63
N TRP A 471 9.17 19.35 9.73
CA TRP A 471 7.97 20.12 10.05
C TRP A 471 6.75 19.22 10.21
N VAL A 472 6.57 18.21 9.35
CA VAL A 472 5.52 17.16 9.50
C VAL A 472 5.74 16.36 10.79
N LEU A 473 6.98 15.95 11.09
CA LEU A 473 7.33 15.33 12.37
C LEU A 473 6.97 16.23 13.55
N ARG A 474 7.27 17.52 13.46
CA ARG A 474 6.93 18.51 14.50
C ARG A 474 5.42 18.71 14.63
N CYS A 475 4.67 18.74 13.51
CA CYS A 475 3.21 18.82 13.54
C CYS A 475 2.58 17.56 14.14
N LEU A 476 3.08 16.35 13.80
CA LEU A 476 2.63 15.09 14.37
C LEU A 476 2.92 14.99 15.87
N LEU A 477 4.09 15.46 16.31
CA LEU A 477 4.44 15.50 17.74
C LEU A 477 3.68 16.58 18.54
N CYS A 478 3.14 17.62 17.88
CA CYS A 478 2.30 18.63 18.51
C CYS A 478 0.81 18.24 18.53
N GLN A 479 0.39 17.21 17.78
CA GLN A 479 -1.00 16.70 17.78
C GLN A 479 -1.18 15.44 18.64
N ALA A 480 -0.10 14.83 19.14
CA ALA A 480 -0.07 13.76 20.12
C ALA A 480 0.10 14.31 21.55
#